data_f8815b9488048ec31bed94ae6beaa2ce
#
_entry.id   f8815b9488048ec31bed94ae6beaa2ce
#
_cell.length_a   1.000
_cell.length_b   1.000
_cell.length_c   1.000
_cell.angle_alpha   90.00
_cell.angle_beta   90.00
_cell.angle_gamma   90.00
#
_symmetry.space_group_name_H-M   'P 1'
#
loop_
_entity.id
_entity.type
_entity.pdbx_description
1 polymer ?
#
loop_
_entity_poly.entity_id
_entity_poly.type
_entity_poly.pdbx_seq_one_letter_code
_entity_poly.pdbx_strand_id
1 'polypeptide(L)'
;KKQNVIPSFFVAHVYHWGDVHLQNLGQERASRISAAREAEDLHIPFTFHQDSPVIPPNMAETLWCAVARKTKSGKTLGKDESIDVLTAIRAVTINAAHQYFEEDKKGSLRKGKLADLVVLDKNPLKIDTDALKNLQVLRTYKEGELIYSKK
;
A
#
# COMPACT_ATOMS: atom_id res chain seq x y z
N LYS A 1 9.09 -17.98 1.02
CA LYS A 1 9.26 -18.31 2.45
C LYS A 1 10.58 -19.01 2.74
N LYS A 2 10.97 -20.05 1.99
CA LYS A 2 12.24 -20.78 2.22
C LYS A 2 13.50 -19.89 2.09
N GLN A 3 13.43 -18.78 1.36
CA GLN A 3 14.57 -17.90 1.05
C GLN A 3 14.55 -16.60 1.85
N ASN A 4 13.60 -16.39 2.75
CA ASN A 4 13.38 -15.16 3.53
C ASN A 4 13.35 -13.88 2.67
N VAL A 5 12.86 -13.98 1.44
CA VAL A 5 12.69 -12.83 0.55
C VAL A 5 11.40 -12.11 0.92
N ILE A 6 11.46 -10.78 1.03
CA ILE A 6 10.32 -9.89 1.23
C ILE A 6 9.99 -9.25 -0.12
N PRO A 7 8.85 -9.59 -0.75
CA PRO A 7 8.45 -8.94 -1.99
C PRO A 7 8.01 -7.50 -1.73
N SER A 8 8.34 -6.62 -2.68
CA SER A 8 7.81 -5.27 -2.73
C SER A 8 6.97 -5.14 -3.99
N PHE A 9 5.66 -4.88 -3.85
CA PHE A 9 4.74 -4.83 -4.98
C PHE A 9 4.47 -3.40 -5.43
N PHE A 10 4.54 -3.15 -6.73
CA PHE A 10 4.01 -1.93 -7.32
C PHE A 10 2.52 -2.09 -7.59
N VAL A 11 1.71 -2.10 -6.53
CA VAL A 11 0.28 -2.42 -6.62
C VAL A 11 -0.52 -1.40 -7.45
N ALA A 12 -0.05 -0.16 -7.58
CA ALA A 12 -0.68 0.86 -8.43
C ALA A 12 -0.65 0.50 -9.93
N HIS A 13 0.15 -0.50 -10.37
CA HIS A 13 0.04 -1.09 -11.70
C HIS A 13 -1.38 -1.56 -12.02
N VAL A 14 -2.13 -2.03 -11.03
CA VAL A 14 -3.53 -2.42 -11.22
C VAL A 14 -4.35 -1.26 -11.79
N TYR A 15 -4.20 -0.07 -11.22
CA TYR A 15 -4.94 1.11 -11.67
C TYR A 15 -4.36 1.70 -12.97
N HIS A 16 -3.05 1.97 -12.99
CA HIS A 16 -2.44 2.72 -14.09
C HIS A 16 -2.33 1.91 -15.39
N TRP A 17 -2.07 0.61 -15.29
CA TRP A 17 -1.80 -0.26 -16.45
C TRP A 17 -2.62 -1.54 -16.48
N GLY A 18 -3.59 -1.71 -15.56
CA GLY A 18 -4.38 -2.93 -15.46
C GLY A 18 -5.12 -3.29 -16.75
N ASP A 19 -5.67 -2.30 -17.45
CA ASP A 19 -6.32 -2.54 -18.73
C ASP A 19 -5.35 -3.02 -19.81
N VAL A 20 -4.12 -2.49 -19.85
CA VAL A 20 -3.06 -2.94 -20.76
C VAL A 20 -2.57 -4.34 -20.37
N HIS A 21 -2.44 -4.63 -19.08
CA HIS A 21 -2.10 -5.97 -18.62
C HIS A 21 -3.15 -7.00 -19.02
N LEU A 22 -4.44 -6.66 -18.92
CA LEU A 22 -5.53 -7.53 -19.41
C LEU A 22 -5.39 -7.83 -20.90
N GLN A 23 -5.06 -6.82 -21.69
CA GLN A 23 -4.89 -6.97 -23.15
C GLN A 23 -3.66 -7.83 -23.49
N ASN A 24 -2.53 -7.59 -22.83
CA ASN A 24 -1.25 -8.20 -23.18
C ASN A 24 -1.04 -9.59 -22.57
N LEU A 25 -1.54 -9.81 -21.35
CA LEU A 25 -1.28 -11.03 -20.58
C LEU A 25 -2.49 -11.98 -20.55
N GLY A 26 -3.68 -11.50 -20.93
CA GLY A 26 -4.95 -12.20 -20.76
C GLY A 26 -5.42 -12.17 -19.29
N GLN A 27 -6.69 -12.55 -19.07
CA GLN A 27 -7.38 -12.45 -17.78
C GLN A 27 -6.64 -13.21 -16.65
N GLU A 28 -6.25 -14.44 -16.92
CA GLU A 28 -5.65 -15.32 -15.89
C GLU A 28 -4.36 -14.72 -15.30
N ARG A 29 -3.38 -14.38 -16.14
CA ARG A 29 -2.09 -13.85 -15.67
C ARG A 29 -2.21 -12.42 -15.15
N ALA A 30 -3.02 -11.57 -15.81
CA ALA A 30 -3.22 -10.20 -15.37
C ALA A 30 -3.90 -10.12 -14.00
N SER A 31 -4.80 -11.06 -13.66
CA SER A 31 -5.46 -11.10 -12.35
C SER A 31 -4.49 -11.35 -11.19
N ARG A 32 -3.34 -11.93 -11.45
CA ARG A 32 -2.32 -12.27 -10.43
C ARG A 32 -1.21 -11.23 -10.29
N ILE A 33 -1.27 -10.10 -10.99
CA ILE A 33 -0.26 -9.04 -10.79
C ILE A 33 -0.36 -8.50 -9.36
N SER A 34 0.80 -8.22 -8.74
CA SER A 34 0.88 -7.77 -7.35
C SER A 34 0.07 -8.67 -6.40
N ALA A 35 0.49 -9.93 -6.29
CA ALA A 35 -0.18 -11.00 -5.55
C ALA A 35 -0.08 -10.81 -4.02
N ALA A 36 -0.73 -9.76 -3.51
CA ALA A 36 -0.65 -9.36 -2.11
C ALA A 36 -1.43 -10.30 -1.18
N ARG A 37 -2.60 -10.78 -1.61
CA ARG A 37 -3.39 -11.78 -0.86
C ARG A 37 -2.67 -13.11 -0.79
N GLU A 38 -2.13 -13.58 -1.91
CA GLU A 38 -1.34 -14.82 -1.92
C GLU A 38 -0.15 -14.74 -0.95
N ALA A 39 0.54 -13.59 -0.89
CA ALA A 39 1.62 -13.37 0.08
C ALA A 39 1.11 -13.38 1.53
N GLU A 40 -0.03 -12.74 1.81
CA GLU A 40 -0.67 -12.73 3.13
C GLU A 40 -1.05 -14.14 3.57
N ASP A 41 -1.73 -14.91 2.73
CA ASP A 41 -2.17 -16.28 3.02
C ASP A 41 -0.98 -17.22 3.28
N LEU A 42 0.13 -16.99 2.62
CA LEU A 42 1.39 -17.70 2.85
C LEU A 42 2.19 -17.17 4.05
N HIS A 43 1.68 -16.16 4.76
CA HIS A 43 2.39 -15.47 5.85
C HIS A 43 3.79 -14.99 5.44
N ILE A 44 3.89 -14.43 4.22
CA ILE A 44 5.09 -13.77 3.73
C ILE A 44 4.91 -12.27 3.94
N PRO A 45 5.77 -11.60 4.74
CA PRO A 45 5.71 -10.15 4.85
C PRO A 45 6.00 -9.54 3.47
N PHE A 46 5.27 -8.49 3.12
CA PHE A 46 5.44 -7.76 1.87
C PHE A 46 5.32 -6.26 2.09
N THR A 47 5.81 -5.49 1.14
CA THR A 47 5.73 -4.04 1.13
C THR A 47 5.13 -3.54 -0.18
N PHE A 48 4.77 -2.26 -0.20
CA PHE A 48 4.37 -1.57 -1.42
C PHE A 48 5.38 -0.48 -1.77
N HIS A 49 5.58 -0.25 -3.07
CA HIS A 49 6.35 0.87 -3.61
C HIS A 49 5.60 1.55 -4.74
N GLN A 50 6.11 2.69 -5.20
CA GLN A 50 5.49 3.51 -6.24
C GLN A 50 6.43 3.78 -7.42
N ASP A 51 7.67 3.31 -7.31
CA ASP A 51 8.68 3.41 -8.36
C ASP A 51 8.83 4.85 -8.90
N SER A 52 8.80 5.84 -8.00
CA SER A 52 8.94 7.25 -8.40
C SER A 52 10.24 7.48 -9.18
N PRO A 53 10.19 8.20 -10.30
CA PRO A 53 9.14 9.11 -10.77
C PRO A 53 8.10 8.49 -11.73
N VAL A 54 7.99 7.16 -11.83
CA VAL A 54 7.03 6.48 -12.72
C VAL A 54 5.60 6.92 -12.41
N ILE A 55 5.25 6.99 -11.12
CA ILE A 55 4.05 7.69 -10.65
C ILE A 55 4.42 8.63 -9.49
N PRO A 56 3.63 9.70 -9.25
CA PRO A 56 3.80 10.54 -8.07
C PRO A 56 3.63 9.73 -6.78
N PRO A 57 4.41 10.02 -5.72
CA PRO A 57 4.28 9.33 -4.45
C PRO A 57 2.92 9.67 -3.79
N ASN A 58 1.99 8.69 -3.80
CA ASN A 58 0.66 8.81 -3.23
C ASN A 58 0.27 7.52 -2.51
N MET A 59 0.50 7.47 -1.18
CA MET A 59 0.16 6.29 -0.38
C MET A 59 -1.36 6.05 -0.28
N ALA A 60 -2.20 7.08 -0.34
CA ALA A 60 -3.65 6.92 -0.36
C ALA A 60 -4.11 6.11 -1.59
N GLU A 61 -3.58 6.44 -2.77
CA GLU A 61 -3.82 5.67 -4.00
C GLU A 61 -3.26 4.25 -3.89
N THR A 62 -2.08 4.07 -3.33
CA THR A 62 -1.48 2.74 -3.11
C THR A 62 -2.37 1.85 -2.23
N LEU A 63 -2.85 2.37 -1.10
CA LEU A 63 -3.78 1.65 -0.23
C LEU A 63 -5.07 1.30 -0.97
N TRP A 64 -5.64 2.26 -1.70
CA TRP A 64 -6.85 2.04 -2.49
C TRP A 64 -6.63 0.97 -3.57
N CYS A 65 -5.54 1.00 -4.31
CA CYS A 65 -5.22 0.00 -5.33
C CYS A 65 -5.14 -1.42 -4.75
N ALA A 66 -4.55 -1.57 -3.57
CA ALA A 66 -4.42 -2.87 -2.90
C ALA A 66 -5.77 -3.45 -2.45
N VAL A 67 -6.70 -2.59 -2.05
CA VAL A 67 -8.02 -2.98 -1.52
C VAL A 67 -9.07 -3.08 -2.62
N ALA A 68 -9.17 -2.05 -3.50
CA ALA A 68 -10.21 -1.95 -4.52
C ALA A 68 -9.91 -2.75 -5.79
N ARG A 69 -8.63 -2.88 -6.15
CA ARG A 69 -8.16 -3.58 -7.35
C ARG A 69 -8.86 -3.11 -8.64
N LYS A 70 -9.13 -1.80 -8.76
CA LYS A 70 -9.80 -1.22 -9.93
C LYS A 70 -8.80 -0.67 -10.95
N THR A 71 -9.07 -0.91 -12.24
CA THR A 71 -8.35 -0.31 -13.36
C THR A 71 -8.87 1.10 -13.66
N LYS A 72 -8.22 1.84 -14.56
CA LYS A 72 -8.70 3.16 -15.03
C LYS A 72 -10.07 3.09 -15.71
N SER A 73 -10.36 1.99 -16.39
CA SER A 73 -11.69 1.78 -17.00
C SER A 73 -12.77 1.36 -15.99
N GLY A 74 -12.41 1.23 -14.69
CA GLY A 74 -13.35 0.83 -13.63
C GLY A 74 -13.54 -0.68 -13.48
N LYS A 75 -12.86 -1.50 -14.27
CA LYS A 75 -12.91 -2.96 -14.13
C LYS A 75 -12.19 -3.39 -12.85
N THR A 76 -12.67 -4.43 -12.20
CA THR A 76 -11.94 -5.08 -11.11
C THR A 76 -10.96 -6.09 -11.68
N LEU A 77 -9.68 -5.97 -11.33
CA LEU A 77 -8.61 -6.85 -11.80
C LEU A 77 -8.02 -7.65 -10.64
N GLY A 78 -8.26 -8.97 -10.67
CA GLY A 78 -7.76 -9.89 -9.64
C GLY A 78 -8.37 -9.60 -8.27
N LYS A 79 -9.69 -9.67 -8.14
CA LYS A 79 -10.41 -9.45 -6.87
C LYS A 79 -9.89 -10.37 -5.75
N ASP A 80 -9.50 -11.58 -6.10
CA ASP A 80 -8.99 -12.55 -5.13
C ASP A 80 -7.64 -12.13 -4.51
N GLU A 81 -6.93 -11.20 -5.14
CA GLU A 81 -5.71 -10.59 -4.62
C GLU A 81 -5.96 -9.30 -3.81
N SER A 82 -7.23 -8.94 -3.56
CA SER A 82 -7.60 -7.87 -2.65
C SER A 82 -7.22 -8.21 -1.21
N ILE A 83 -6.67 -7.24 -0.49
CA ILE A 83 -6.38 -7.33 0.95
C ILE A 83 -7.20 -6.32 1.73
N ASP A 84 -7.29 -6.49 3.04
CA ASP A 84 -7.95 -5.49 3.89
C ASP A 84 -7.10 -4.22 4.08
N VAL A 85 -7.76 -3.15 4.52
CA VAL A 85 -7.13 -1.83 4.70
C VAL A 85 -6.01 -1.87 5.75
N LEU A 86 -6.18 -2.65 6.83
CA LEU A 86 -5.16 -2.72 7.89
C LEU A 86 -3.91 -3.45 7.40
N THR A 87 -4.07 -4.52 6.65
CA THR A 87 -2.96 -5.23 6.00
C THR A 87 -2.23 -4.31 5.01
N ALA A 88 -2.97 -3.52 4.21
CA ALA A 88 -2.38 -2.54 3.31
C ALA A 88 -1.58 -1.45 4.06
N ILE A 89 -2.11 -0.95 5.19
CA ILE A 89 -1.39 0.00 6.05
C ILE A 89 -0.11 -0.63 6.62
N ARG A 90 -0.17 -1.87 7.08
CA ARG A 90 1.02 -2.58 7.58
C ARG A 90 2.10 -2.72 6.52
N ALA A 91 1.72 -2.97 5.27
CA ALA A 91 2.65 -3.08 4.15
C ALA A 91 3.45 -1.79 3.89
N VAL A 92 2.86 -0.61 4.14
CA VAL A 92 3.53 0.69 3.96
C VAL A 92 4.09 1.29 5.26
N THR A 93 3.99 0.58 6.38
CA THR A 93 4.47 1.05 7.69
C THR A 93 5.40 0.03 8.35
N ILE A 94 4.87 -0.87 9.17
CA ILE A 94 5.69 -1.79 9.95
C ILE A 94 6.45 -2.80 9.08
N ASN A 95 5.86 -3.29 7.99
CA ASN A 95 6.57 -4.20 7.08
C ASN A 95 7.68 -3.46 6.32
N ALA A 96 7.45 -2.19 5.94
CA ALA A 96 8.48 -1.36 5.35
C ALA A 96 9.63 -1.10 6.32
N ALA A 97 9.33 -0.83 7.59
CA ALA A 97 10.37 -0.72 8.62
C ALA A 97 11.15 -2.03 8.79
N HIS A 98 10.45 -3.17 8.80
CA HIS A 98 11.07 -4.50 8.87
C HIS A 98 12.00 -4.78 7.68
N GLN A 99 11.62 -4.36 6.47
CA GLN A 99 12.47 -4.52 5.27
C GLN A 99 13.82 -3.80 5.39
N TYR A 100 13.89 -2.74 6.22
CA TYR A 100 15.11 -1.99 6.53
C TYR A 100 15.76 -2.38 7.87
N PHE A 101 15.23 -3.40 8.56
CA PHE A 101 15.69 -3.81 9.91
C PHE A 101 15.55 -2.69 10.95
N GLU A 102 14.49 -1.91 10.86
CA GLU A 102 14.21 -0.76 11.74
C GLU A 102 12.85 -0.87 12.45
N GLU A 103 12.20 -2.03 12.41
CA GLU A 103 10.90 -2.28 13.03
C GLU A 103 10.89 -2.05 14.54
N ASP A 104 12.01 -2.16 15.20
CA ASP A 104 12.12 -1.83 16.63
C ASP A 104 12.13 -0.33 16.90
N LYS A 105 12.52 0.48 15.90
CA LYS A 105 12.66 1.94 16.02
C LYS A 105 11.49 2.71 15.47
N LYS A 106 10.80 2.22 14.44
CA LYS A 106 9.69 2.92 13.74
C LYS A 106 8.67 1.97 13.13
N GLY A 107 7.74 2.48 12.34
CA GLY A 107 6.73 1.71 11.60
C GLY A 107 5.49 1.34 12.42
N SER A 108 5.42 1.71 13.70
CA SER A 108 4.21 1.51 14.52
C SER A 108 4.13 2.50 15.68
N LEU A 109 2.89 2.79 16.11
CA LEU A 109 2.61 3.68 17.24
C LEU A 109 2.78 2.94 18.57
N ARG A 110 4.04 2.73 18.97
CA ARG A 110 4.39 2.10 20.25
C ARG A 110 5.31 3.00 21.06
N LYS A 111 5.13 3.03 22.39
CA LYS A 111 6.03 3.75 23.30
C LYS A 111 7.49 3.28 23.09
N GLY A 112 8.39 4.24 23.01
CA GLY A 112 9.82 4.01 22.77
C GLY A 112 10.25 4.03 21.31
N LYS A 113 9.31 4.11 20.35
CA LYS A 113 9.64 4.30 18.93
C LYS A 113 9.69 5.77 18.54
N LEU A 114 10.36 6.05 17.43
CA LEU A 114 10.41 7.37 16.83
C LEU A 114 8.99 7.83 16.47
N ALA A 115 8.71 9.10 16.73
CA ALA A 115 7.43 9.73 16.41
C ALA A 115 7.37 10.15 14.93
N ASP A 116 7.54 9.18 14.03
CA ASP A 116 7.31 9.31 12.59
C ASP A 116 5.81 9.08 12.34
N LEU A 117 5.04 10.16 12.18
CA LEU A 117 3.59 10.12 12.21
C LEU A 117 2.99 10.87 11.03
N VAL A 118 1.83 10.40 10.58
CA VAL A 118 0.95 11.17 9.69
C VAL A 118 -0.43 11.34 10.35
N VAL A 119 -1.01 12.53 10.18
CA VAL A 119 -2.39 12.81 10.55
C VAL A 119 -3.20 12.86 9.26
N LEU A 120 -4.22 12.01 9.19
CA LEU A 120 -5.13 11.93 8.05
C LEU A 120 -6.44 12.68 8.33
N ASP A 121 -7.12 13.14 7.29
CA ASP A 121 -8.42 13.82 7.38
C ASP A 121 -9.55 12.87 7.80
N LYS A 122 -9.39 11.56 7.54
CA LYS A 122 -10.38 10.53 7.87
C LYS A 122 -9.70 9.26 8.38
N ASN A 123 -10.46 8.46 9.13
CA ASN A 123 -10.01 7.14 9.56
C ASN A 123 -10.11 6.14 8.39
N PRO A 124 -9.00 5.64 7.84
CA PRO A 124 -9.01 4.73 6.69
C PRO A 124 -9.75 3.41 6.96
N LEU A 125 -9.85 2.99 8.23
CA LEU A 125 -10.54 1.76 8.63
C LEU A 125 -12.07 1.92 8.73
N LYS A 126 -12.60 3.15 8.56
CA LYS A 126 -14.03 3.46 8.76
C LYS A 126 -14.70 4.13 7.56
N ILE A 127 -13.98 4.29 6.47
CA ILE A 127 -14.50 4.89 5.23
C ILE A 127 -14.70 3.82 4.16
N ASP A 128 -15.54 4.13 3.18
CA ASP A 128 -15.73 3.26 2.01
C ASP A 128 -14.43 3.06 1.24
N THR A 129 -14.28 1.89 0.65
CA THR A 129 -13.08 1.54 -0.14
C THR A 129 -12.76 2.59 -1.20
N ASP A 130 -13.75 3.06 -1.95
CA ASP A 130 -13.54 4.06 -3.01
C ASP A 130 -13.15 5.45 -2.48
N ALA A 131 -13.40 5.73 -1.20
CA ALA A 131 -12.97 6.97 -0.55
C ALA A 131 -11.48 6.93 -0.13
N LEU A 132 -10.86 5.75 -0.04
CA LEU A 132 -9.45 5.61 0.37
C LEU A 132 -8.50 6.43 -0.51
N LYS A 133 -8.71 6.45 -1.84
CA LYS A 133 -7.85 7.19 -2.77
C LYS A 133 -7.87 8.71 -2.57
N ASN A 134 -8.88 9.21 -1.87
CA ASN A 134 -9.09 10.63 -1.60
C ASN A 134 -8.63 11.06 -0.20
N LEU A 135 -8.05 10.14 0.59
CA LEU A 135 -7.46 10.44 1.89
C LEU A 135 -6.39 11.53 1.75
N GLN A 136 -6.42 12.47 2.69
CA GLN A 136 -5.49 13.58 2.69
C GLN A 136 -4.62 13.57 3.93
N VAL A 137 -3.33 13.77 3.72
CA VAL A 137 -2.40 14.00 4.83
C VAL A 137 -2.57 15.44 5.28
N LEU A 138 -2.97 15.64 6.55
CA LEU A 138 -3.11 16.95 7.17
C LEU A 138 -1.80 17.40 7.79
N ARG A 139 -1.06 16.47 8.41
CA ARG A 139 0.25 16.75 9.02
C ARG A 139 1.17 15.56 8.90
N THR A 140 2.46 15.84 8.81
CA THR A 140 3.52 14.83 8.89
C THR A 140 4.54 15.24 9.93
N TYR A 141 4.90 14.30 10.78
CA TYR A 141 5.93 14.47 11.80
C TYR A 141 7.09 13.51 11.52
N LYS A 142 8.30 13.98 11.69
CA LYS A 142 9.54 13.20 11.66
C LYS A 142 10.23 13.36 13.01
N GLU A 143 10.39 12.24 13.72
CA GLU A 143 10.99 12.24 15.07
C GLU A 143 10.33 13.22 16.05
N GLY A 144 9.03 13.47 15.88
CA GLY A 144 8.26 14.42 16.69
C GLY A 144 8.23 15.83 16.15
N GLU A 145 9.06 16.20 15.19
CA GLU A 145 9.06 17.52 14.55
C GLU A 145 8.01 17.58 13.43
N LEU A 146 7.23 18.67 13.41
CA LEU A 146 6.26 18.93 12.35
C LEU A 146 6.99 19.36 11.07
N ILE A 147 7.02 18.48 10.05
CA ILE A 147 7.69 18.76 8.77
C ILE A 147 6.73 19.13 7.64
N TYR A 148 5.44 18.85 7.80
CA TYR A 148 4.40 19.22 6.84
C TYR A 148 3.09 19.52 7.55
N SER A 149 2.42 20.61 7.14
CA SER A 149 1.04 20.92 7.51
C SER A 149 0.29 21.41 6.28
N LYS A 150 -0.83 20.75 5.99
CA LYS A 150 -1.73 21.21 4.93
C LYS A 150 -2.27 22.59 5.29
N LYS A 151 -2.17 23.54 4.37
CA LYS A 151 -2.78 24.87 4.45
C LYS A 151 -4.27 24.82 4.16
#